data_56e7d57407c8a1c4044f836d5b97631a
#
_entry.id   56e7d57407c8a1c4044f836d5b97631a
#
_cell.length_a   1.000
_cell.length_b   1.000
_cell.length_c   1.000
_cell.angle_alpha   90.00
_cell.angle_beta   90.00
_cell.angle_gamma   90.00
#
_symmetry.space_group_name_H-M   'P 1'
#
loop_
_entity.id
_entity.type
_entity.pdbx_description
1 polymer ?
#
loop_
_entity_poly.entity_id
_entity_poly.type
_entity_poly.pdbx_seq_one_letter_code
_entity_poly.pdbx_strand_id
1 'polypeptide(L)'
;PTKGVKRVIDYHQEWMQIYNESWRQMRDFFYAKNMHGVDWDHVYEKYKVLVPYVNHRTDLTYIIGEMIAELSVGHAYSINGRVPMPERIDMGLLGAKFVKDKSGYFKVTEVIEGANWDFSTRSPLTMPGVEVKEGDYILAINGKSLKEVDNLFSELIDMAGKTVELTVNTTPTEKEARNVLVVPLADESKLYYYNWVQNNIRKVNEATNGEVGYIHIPDMGVDGLNEF
;
A
#
# COMPACT_ATOMS: atom_id res chain seq x y z
N PRO A 1 -8.19 31.26 12.99
CA PRO A 1 -7.28 30.66 12.01
C PRO A 1 -5.88 30.61 12.61
N THR A 2 -5.36 29.41 12.85
CA THR A 2 -4.01 29.17 13.43
C THR A 2 -2.96 28.96 12.34
N LYS A 3 -3.28 29.32 11.11
CA LYS A 3 -2.38 29.16 9.95
C LYS A 3 -1.17 30.10 10.13
N GLY A 4 0.03 29.52 10.25
CA GLY A 4 1.28 30.27 10.44
C GLY A 4 1.83 30.29 11.88
N VAL A 5 1.13 29.75 12.85
CA VAL A 5 1.67 29.56 14.21
C VAL A 5 2.73 28.47 14.18
N LYS A 6 3.97 28.82 14.54
CA LYS A 6 5.08 27.87 14.69
C LYS A 6 5.20 27.49 16.17
N ARG A 7 5.39 26.22 16.44
CA ARG A 7 5.64 25.68 17.76
C ARG A 7 6.92 24.85 17.73
N VAL A 8 7.78 25.03 18.72
CA VAL A 8 8.90 24.12 18.97
C VAL A 8 8.37 22.95 19.80
N ILE A 9 8.64 21.74 19.38
CA ILE A 9 8.24 20.51 20.07
C ILE A 9 9.52 19.82 20.56
N ASP A 10 9.58 19.57 21.87
CA ASP A 10 10.52 18.63 22.46
C ASP A 10 9.86 17.25 22.46
N TYR A 11 10.32 16.37 21.60
CA TYR A 11 9.73 15.04 21.42
C TYR A 11 9.83 14.17 22.68
N HIS A 12 10.89 14.29 23.48
CA HIS A 12 11.02 13.50 24.70
C HIS A 12 9.99 13.92 25.76
N GLN A 13 9.74 15.22 25.90
CA GLN A 13 8.68 15.71 26.78
C GLN A 13 7.29 15.33 26.25
N GLU A 14 7.07 15.44 24.95
CA GLU A 14 5.81 15.05 24.33
C GLU A 14 5.56 13.54 24.49
N TRP A 15 6.57 12.69 24.29
CA TRP A 15 6.43 11.24 24.46
C TRP A 15 6.14 10.84 25.91
N MET A 16 6.78 11.48 26.87
CA MET A 16 6.44 11.28 28.29
C MET A 16 4.99 11.68 28.57
N GLN A 17 4.53 12.80 28.01
CA GLN A 17 3.14 13.23 28.16
C GLN A 17 2.17 12.24 27.50
N ILE A 18 2.48 11.74 26.29
CA ILE A 18 1.66 10.73 25.61
C ILE A 18 1.57 9.45 26.44
N TYR A 19 2.69 9.00 27.02
CA TYR A 19 2.72 7.84 27.89
C TYR A 19 1.80 8.04 29.13
N ASN A 20 1.95 9.17 29.78
CA ASN A 20 1.13 9.53 30.94
C ASN A 20 -0.37 9.56 30.61
N GLU A 21 -0.73 10.16 29.46
CA GLU A 21 -2.13 10.22 29.02
C GLU A 21 -2.67 8.85 28.63
N SER A 22 -1.87 8.00 28.00
CA SER A 22 -2.29 6.63 27.66
C SER A 22 -2.62 5.83 28.92
N TRP A 23 -1.78 5.93 29.97
CA TRP A 23 -2.04 5.29 31.25
C TRP A 23 -3.31 5.84 31.91
N ARG A 24 -3.51 7.19 31.94
CA ARG A 24 -4.69 7.84 32.51
C ARG A 24 -5.97 7.43 31.78
N GLN A 25 -5.95 7.42 30.46
CA GLN A 25 -7.11 7.01 29.67
C GLN A 25 -7.53 5.58 29.98
N MET A 26 -6.58 4.65 30.09
CA MET A 26 -6.91 3.28 30.49
C MET A 26 -7.46 3.24 31.90
N ARG A 27 -6.85 3.92 32.86
CA ARG A 27 -7.34 4.01 34.24
C ARG A 27 -8.77 4.53 34.34
N ASP A 28 -9.08 5.60 33.59
CA ASP A 28 -10.34 6.34 33.74
C ASP A 28 -11.48 5.74 32.90
N PHE A 29 -11.18 5.08 31.79
CA PHE A 29 -12.19 4.58 30.84
C PHE A 29 -12.21 3.06 30.67
N PHE A 30 -11.33 2.32 31.33
CA PHE A 30 -11.40 0.86 31.28
C PHE A 30 -12.69 0.35 31.87
N TYR A 31 -13.34 -0.60 31.22
CA TYR A 31 -14.69 -1.06 31.59
C TYR A 31 -14.75 -1.76 32.96
N ALA A 32 -13.67 -2.40 33.39
CA ALA A 32 -13.55 -3.06 34.71
C ALA A 32 -12.83 -2.13 35.69
N LYS A 33 -13.54 -1.60 36.70
CA LYS A 33 -12.99 -0.65 37.67
C LYS A 33 -11.78 -1.18 38.45
N ASN A 34 -11.67 -2.50 38.61
CA ASN A 34 -10.56 -3.15 39.31
C ASN A 34 -9.39 -3.48 38.36
N MET A 35 -9.38 -2.98 37.14
CA MET A 35 -8.34 -3.24 36.13
C MET A 35 -8.00 -4.71 35.95
N HIS A 36 -8.99 -5.61 36.02
CA HIS A 36 -8.85 -7.07 36.05
C HIS A 36 -7.97 -7.60 37.20
N GLY A 37 -7.84 -6.83 38.28
CA GLY A 37 -6.98 -7.19 39.41
C GLY A 37 -5.51 -6.81 39.22
N VAL A 38 -5.17 -6.12 38.14
CA VAL A 38 -3.82 -5.62 37.86
C VAL A 38 -3.55 -4.39 38.71
N ASP A 39 -2.39 -4.32 39.36
CA ASP A 39 -1.88 -3.10 39.98
C ASP A 39 -1.43 -2.10 38.92
N TRP A 40 -2.38 -1.23 38.49
CA TRP A 40 -2.17 -0.33 37.38
C TRP A 40 -1.14 0.76 37.65
N ASP A 41 -0.95 1.16 38.90
CA ASP A 41 0.10 2.08 39.31
C ASP A 41 1.50 1.42 39.21
N HIS A 42 1.61 0.16 39.62
CA HIS A 42 2.83 -0.62 39.42
C HIS A 42 3.18 -0.78 37.94
N VAL A 43 2.19 -1.06 37.10
CA VAL A 43 2.38 -1.17 35.63
C VAL A 43 2.88 0.15 35.04
N TYR A 44 2.36 1.31 35.52
CA TYR A 44 2.87 2.61 35.11
C TYR A 44 4.36 2.76 35.38
N GLU A 45 4.80 2.51 36.62
CA GLU A 45 6.21 2.67 36.98
C GLU A 45 7.12 1.63 36.28
N LYS A 46 6.61 0.41 36.04
CA LYS A 46 7.32 -0.65 35.32
C LYS A 46 7.75 -0.22 33.90
N TYR A 47 6.88 0.40 33.15
CA TYR A 47 7.15 0.78 31.75
C TYR A 47 7.68 2.20 31.57
N LYS A 48 7.38 3.11 32.49
CA LYS A 48 7.83 4.52 32.50
C LYS A 48 9.35 4.66 32.37
N VAL A 49 10.10 3.75 32.98
CA VAL A 49 11.56 3.77 32.94
C VAL A 49 12.16 3.59 31.55
N LEU A 50 11.39 3.08 30.61
CA LEU A 50 11.79 2.89 29.22
C LEU A 50 11.57 4.14 28.36
N VAL A 51 10.64 5.02 28.75
CA VAL A 51 10.24 6.18 27.92
C VAL A 51 11.38 7.15 27.64
N PRO A 52 12.30 7.46 28.58
CA PRO A 52 13.45 8.33 28.32
C PRO A 52 14.40 7.82 27.22
N TYR A 53 14.38 6.52 26.92
CA TYR A 53 15.24 5.88 25.89
C TYR A 53 14.57 5.78 24.53
N VAL A 54 13.33 6.24 24.40
CA VAL A 54 12.60 6.27 23.12
C VAL A 54 13.28 7.25 22.16
N ASN A 55 13.57 6.81 20.95
CA ASN A 55 14.14 7.63 19.89
C ASN A 55 13.20 7.78 18.69
N HIS A 56 12.16 6.96 18.60
CA HIS A 56 11.18 6.98 17.53
C HIS A 56 9.76 6.80 18.05
N ARG A 57 8.79 7.42 17.38
CA ARG A 57 7.38 7.35 17.81
C ARG A 57 6.82 5.91 17.87
N THR A 58 7.31 5.01 17.01
CA THR A 58 6.91 3.60 17.03
C THR A 58 7.39 2.86 18.26
N ASP A 59 8.56 3.22 18.82
CA ASP A 59 9.08 2.61 20.06
C ASP A 59 8.16 2.95 21.23
N LEU A 60 7.68 4.23 21.28
CA LEU A 60 6.70 4.63 22.28
C LEU A 60 5.38 3.87 22.12
N THR A 61 4.91 3.68 20.89
CA THR A 61 3.69 2.92 20.59
C THR A 61 3.83 1.47 21.08
N TYR A 62 5.00 0.86 20.88
CA TYR A 62 5.31 -0.48 21.38
C TYR A 62 5.27 -0.52 22.92
N ILE A 63 5.95 0.40 23.61
CA ILE A 63 5.95 0.48 25.09
C ILE A 63 4.52 0.65 25.63
N ILE A 64 3.70 1.50 25.01
CA ILE A 64 2.30 1.67 25.39
C ILE A 64 1.50 0.38 25.15
N GLY A 65 1.77 -0.31 24.05
CA GLY A 65 1.16 -1.61 23.75
C GLY A 65 1.46 -2.65 24.81
N GLU A 66 2.72 -2.78 25.23
CA GLU A 66 3.15 -3.67 26.30
C GLU A 66 2.50 -3.31 27.66
N MET A 67 2.41 -2.02 27.97
CA MET A 67 1.71 -1.53 29.16
C MET A 67 0.22 -1.94 29.13
N ILE A 68 -0.46 -1.77 28.02
CA ILE A 68 -1.88 -2.12 27.87
C ILE A 68 -2.08 -3.65 27.88
N ALA A 69 -1.15 -4.42 27.37
CA ALA A 69 -1.21 -5.89 27.34
C ALA A 69 -1.29 -6.53 28.74
N GLU A 70 -0.79 -5.87 29.78
CA GLU A 70 -0.93 -6.33 31.17
C GLU A 70 -2.39 -6.49 31.60
N LEU A 71 -3.32 -5.78 30.95
CA LEU A 71 -4.75 -5.90 31.23
C LEU A 71 -5.38 -7.20 30.69
N SER A 72 -4.66 -7.95 29.86
CA SER A 72 -5.10 -9.22 29.24
C SER A 72 -6.45 -9.07 28.52
N VAL A 73 -6.59 -8.04 27.66
CA VAL A 73 -7.84 -7.73 26.91
C VAL A 73 -7.62 -7.91 25.42
N GLY A 74 -8.52 -8.60 24.75
CA GLY A 74 -8.40 -8.96 23.34
C GLY A 74 -8.55 -7.81 22.34
N HIS A 75 -9.18 -6.69 22.70
CA HIS A 75 -9.48 -5.58 21.79
C HIS A 75 -8.99 -4.22 22.33
N ALA A 76 -7.82 -4.21 22.93
CA ALA A 76 -7.14 -2.98 23.33
C ALA A 76 -5.83 -2.85 22.54
N TYR A 77 -5.71 -1.78 21.76
CA TYR A 77 -4.58 -1.58 20.84
C TYR A 77 -3.96 -0.20 21.03
N SER A 78 -2.64 -0.13 20.92
CA SER A 78 -1.92 1.11 20.68
C SER A 78 -1.62 1.22 19.18
N ILE A 79 -2.16 2.26 18.55
CA ILE A 79 -2.01 2.46 17.11
C ILE A 79 -0.99 3.57 16.86
N ASN A 80 -0.25 3.47 15.77
CA ASN A 80 0.77 4.42 15.37
C ASN A 80 0.31 5.88 15.46
N GLY A 81 1.16 6.70 16.09
CA GLY A 81 0.99 8.14 16.10
C GLY A 81 1.61 8.82 14.88
N ARG A 82 1.66 10.14 14.91
CA ARG A 82 2.28 10.92 13.84
C ARG A 82 3.79 10.64 13.78
N VAL A 83 4.24 10.14 12.63
CA VAL A 83 5.65 9.94 12.29
C VAL A 83 5.98 10.91 11.15
N PRO A 84 7.12 11.63 11.22
CA PRO A 84 7.59 12.39 10.08
C PRO A 84 7.79 11.46 8.87
N MET A 85 7.08 11.73 7.79
CA MET A 85 7.23 10.99 6.54
C MET A 85 7.92 11.91 5.52
N PRO A 86 8.85 11.38 4.72
CA PRO A 86 9.39 12.13 3.59
C PRO A 86 8.26 12.49 2.63
N GLU A 87 8.43 13.57 1.90
CA GLU A 87 7.53 13.91 0.80
C GLU A 87 7.53 12.78 -0.22
N ARG A 88 6.32 12.28 -0.53
CA ARG A 88 6.16 11.18 -1.49
C ARG A 88 6.18 11.76 -2.90
N ILE A 89 7.02 11.17 -3.75
CA ILE A 89 7.00 11.43 -5.19
C ILE A 89 5.95 10.53 -5.80
N ASP A 90 4.90 11.12 -6.37
CA ASP A 90 3.86 10.38 -7.06
C ASP A 90 4.40 9.85 -8.39
N MET A 91 4.03 8.64 -8.72
CA MET A 91 4.48 7.96 -9.93
C MET A 91 3.29 7.30 -10.62
N GLY A 92 3.26 7.37 -11.94
CA GLY A 92 2.29 6.64 -12.74
C GLY A 92 2.65 5.15 -12.83
N LEU A 93 1.67 4.28 -12.57
CA LEU A 93 1.81 2.83 -12.61
C LEU A 93 0.99 2.27 -13.76
N LEU A 94 1.50 1.25 -14.45
CA LEU A 94 0.95 0.75 -15.71
C LEU A 94 0.19 -0.56 -15.59
N GLY A 95 0.10 -1.15 -14.41
CA GLY A 95 -0.54 -2.45 -14.22
C GLY A 95 0.26 -3.61 -14.83
N ALA A 96 1.60 -3.54 -14.79
CA ALA A 96 2.44 -4.56 -15.41
C ALA A 96 3.84 -4.62 -14.77
N LYS A 97 4.52 -5.73 -14.99
CA LYS A 97 5.94 -5.90 -14.66
C LYS A 97 6.80 -5.80 -15.91
N PHE A 98 7.96 -5.21 -15.75
CA PHE A 98 8.89 -4.95 -16.84
C PHE A 98 10.29 -5.43 -16.50
N VAL A 99 11.03 -5.82 -17.51
CA VAL A 99 12.47 -6.09 -17.43
C VAL A 99 13.19 -5.31 -18.53
N LYS A 100 14.31 -4.69 -18.20
CA LYS A 100 15.17 -4.08 -19.23
C LYS A 100 15.81 -5.19 -20.04
N ASP A 101 15.53 -5.24 -21.32
CA ASP A 101 16.08 -6.21 -22.27
C ASP A 101 17.46 -5.75 -22.74
N LYS A 102 18.27 -6.69 -23.27
CA LYS A 102 19.59 -6.39 -23.84
C LYS A 102 19.56 -5.42 -25.04
N SER A 103 18.40 -5.20 -25.64
CA SER A 103 18.17 -4.17 -26.66
C SER A 103 18.19 -2.75 -26.11
N GLY A 104 18.13 -2.60 -24.78
CA GLY A 104 17.99 -1.32 -24.07
C GLY A 104 16.54 -0.92 -23.80
N TYR A 105 15.55 -1.55 -24.45
CA TYR A 105 14.14 -1.31 -24.24
C TYR A 105 13.55 -2.16 -23.11
N PHE A 106 12.34 -1.86 -22.67
CA PHE A 106 11.67 -2.59 -21.59
C PHE A 106 10.66 -3.58 -22.16
N LYS A 107 10.87 -4.86 -21.82
CA LYS A 107 9.95 -5.95 -22.16
C LYS A 107 8.91 -6.12 -21.06
N VAL A 108 7.65 -6.24 -21.45
CA VAL A 108 6.55 -6.61 -20.56
C VAL A 108 6.70 -8.09 -20.19
N THR A 109 6.85 -8.39 -18.91
CA THR A 109 6.99 -9.77 -18.42
C THR A 109 5.70 -10.32 -17.83
N GLU A 110 4.81 -9.44 -17.41
CA GLU A 110 3.49 -9.79 -16.87
C GLU A 110 2.56 -8.58 -17.02
N VAL A 111 1.35 -8.79 -17.45
CA VAL A 111 0.27 -7.79 -17.38
C VAL A 111 -0.67 -8.19 -16.27
N ILE A 112 -0.93 -7.27 -15.33
CA ILE A 112 -1.86 -7.52 -14.24
C ILE A 112 -3.27 -7.26 -14.75
N GLU A 113 -4.02 -8.31 -14.94
CA GLU A 113 -5.40 -8.23 -15.42
C GLU A 113 -6.33 -7.70 -14.34
N GLY A 114 -7.26 -6.84 -14.73
CA GLY A 114 -8.24 -6.23 -13.85
C GLY A 114 -9.64 -6.26 -14.41
N ALA A 115 -10.59 -5.76 -13.64
CA ALA A 115 -11.96 -5.51 -14.07
C ALA A 115 -12.07 -4.10 -14.63
N ASN A 116 -11.92 -3.94 -15.95
CA ASN A 116 -11.80 -2.62 -16.60
C ASN A 116 -13.08 -1.76 -16.53
N TRP A 117 -14.21 -2.34 -16.13
CA TRP A 117 -15.46 -1.62 -15.84
C TRP A 117 -15.45 -0.95 -14.46
N ASP A 118 -14.55 -1.36 -13.55
CA ASP A 118 -14.37 -0.75 -12.23
C ASP A 118 -13.09 0.11 -12.21
N PHE A 119 -13.24 1.38 -11.86
CA PHE A 119 -12.12 2.32 -11.79
C PHE A 119 -11.03 1.90 -10.80
N SER A 120 -11.39 1.18 -9.73
CA SER A 120 -10.45 0.78 -8.68
C SER A 120 -9.57 -0.41 -9.04
N THR A 121 -10.00 -1.23 -10.00
CA THR A 121 -9.33 -2.46 -10.45
C THR A 121 -8.98 -2.44 -11.94
N ARG A 122 -9.06 -1.25 -12.56
CA ARG A 122 -8.73 -1.07 -13.98
C ARG A 122 -7.25 -1.32 -14.23
N SER A 123 -6.95 -2.07 -15.29
CA SER A 123 -5.59 -2.30 -15.78
C SER A 123 -5.28 -1.42 -16.99
N PRO A 124 -4.37 -0.44 -16.90
CA PRO A 124 -4.11 0.52 -17.99
C PRO A 124 -3.74 -0.12 -19.31
N LEU A 125 -2.94 -1.20 -19.29
CA LEU A 125 -2.43 -1.83 -20.51
C LEU A 125 -3.45 -2.76 -21.19
N THR A 126 -4.52 -3.16 -20.51
CA THR A 126 -5.58 -4.02 -21.06
C THR A 126 -6.81 -3.26 -21.54
N MET A 127 -6.78 -1.92 -21.46
CA MET A 127 -7.90 -1.10 -21.91
C MET A 127 -8.15 -1.25 -23.42
N PRO A 128 -9.43 -1.12 -23.87
CA PRO A 128 -9.74 -1.12 -25.29
C PRO A 128 -8.89 -0.12 -26.08
N GLY A 129 -8.28 -0.59 -27.18
CA GLY A 129 -7.39 0.22 -28.01
C GLY A 129 -5.95 0.32 -27.53
N VAL A 130 -5.64 -0.18 -26.33
CA VAL A 130 -4.27 -0.27 -25.80
C VAL A 130 -3.68 -1.65 -26.08
N GLU A 131 -4.28 -2.69 -25.58
CA GLU A 131 -4.01 -4.11 -25.86
C GLU A 131 -2.52 -4.49 -25.87
N VAL A 132 -1.77 -4.01 -24.88
CA VAL A 132 -0.38 -4.41 -24.66
C VAL A 132 -0.37 -5.74 -23.92
N LYS A 133 0.47 -6.67 -24.36
CA LYS A 133 0.53 -8.05 -23.87
C LYS A 133 1.89 -8.38 -23.29
N GLU A 134 1.92 -9.45 -22.53
CA GLU A 134 3.18 -10.09 -22.13
C GLU A 134 4.01 -10.43 -23.38
N GLY A 135 5.29 -10.10 -23.33
CA GLY A 135 6.22 -10.24 -24.44
C GLY A 135 6.41 -8.98 -25.28
N ASP A 136 5.48 -8.03 -25.25
CA ASP A 136 5.62 -6.74 -25.94
C ASP A 136 6.72 -5.88 -25.31
N TYR A 137 7.18 -4.90 -26.06
CA TYR A 137 8.21 -3.93 -25.66
C TYR A 137 7.63 -2.53 -25.58
N ILE A 138 7.99 -1.80 -24.53
CA ILE A 138 7.78 -0.37 -24.42
C ILE A 138 9.05 0.32 -24.92
N LEU A 139 8.93 1.03 -26.04
CA LEU A 139 10.06 1.65 -26.74
C LEU A 139 10.23 3.12 -26.36
N ALA A 140 9.12 3.83 -26.15
CA ALA A 140 9.13 5.24 -25.78
C ALA A 140 7.93 5.60 -24.90
N ILE A 141 8.09 6.67 -24.11
CA ILE A 141 7.02 7.30 -23.33
C ILE A 141 6.99 8.77 -23.71
N ASN A 142 5.80 9.29 -24.13
CA ASN A 142 5.62 10.65 -24.59
C ASN A 142 6.68 11.07 -25.66
N GLY A 143 7.00 10.17 -26.57
CA GLY A 143 8.00 10.37 -27.63
C GLY A 143 9.47 10.28 -27.18
N LYS A 144 9.74 10.14 -25.88
CA LYS A 144 11.09 9.94 -25.37
C LYS A 144 11.48 8.47 -25.40
N SER A 145 12.53 8.11 -26.15
CA SER A 145 13.04 6.74 -26.21
C SER A 145 13.51 6.24 -24.85
N LEU A 146 13.16 4.99 -24.53
CA LEU A 146 13.57 4.33 -23.27
C LEU A 146 14.90 3.59 -23.38
N LYS A 147 15.56 3.61 -24.53
CA LYS A 147 16.75 2.82 -24.80
C LYS A 147 17.89 3.08 -23.80
N GLU A 148 18.08 4.35 -23.47
CA GLU A 148 19.13 4.80 -22.54
C GLU A 148 18.61 5.09 -21.12
N VAL A 149 17.36 4.70 -20.84
CA VAL A 149 16.71 4.93 -19.53
C VAL A 149 16.92 3.70 -18.66
N ASP A 150 17.43 3.88 -17.44
CA ASP A 150 17.70 2.77 -16.53
C ASP A 150 16.44 2.25 -15.83
N ASN A 151 15.47 3.13 -15.57
CA ASN A 151 14.21 2.82 -14.91
C ASN A 151 13.05 3.46 -15.67
N LEU A 152 12.20 2.64 -16.28
CA LEU A 152 11.00 3.08 -17.00
C LEU A 152 10.14 4.05 -16.17
N PHE A 153 10.00 3.79 -14.89
CA PHE A 153 9.14 4.58 -14.02
C PHE A 153 9.64 6.00 -13.77
N SER A 154 10.92 6.30 -14.06
CA SER A 154 11.42 7.69 -14.02
C SER A 154 10.71 8.60 -15.03
N GLU A 155 10.22 8.05 -16.12
CA GLU A 155 9.48 8.78 -17.16
C GLU A 155 7.97 8.90 -16.83
N LEU A 156 7.53 8.31 -15.72
CA LEU A 156 6.15 8.34 -15.24
C LEU A 156 5.97 9.13 -13.94
N ILE A 157 7.01 9.86 -13.49
CA ILE A 157 6.91 10.76 -12.33
C ILE A 157 5.82 11.81 -12.59
N ASP A 158 4.91 12.00 -11.63
CA ASP A 158 3.76 12.90 -11.71
C ASP A 158 2.78 12.60 -12.86
N MET A 159 2.81 11.39 -13.43
CA MET A 159 1.93 11.00 -14.54
C MET A 159 0.69 10.21 -14.11
N ALA A 160 0.53 9.90 -12.83
CA ALA A 160 -0.68 9.25 -12.33
C ALA A 160 -1.94 10.05 -12.69
N GLY A 161 -2.94 9.38 -13.27
CA GLY A 161 -4.20 10.01 -13.69
C GLY A 161 -4.11 10.93 -14.92
N LYS A 162 -2.94 11.08 -15.55
CA LYS A 162 -2.74 11.86 -16.78
C LYS A 162 -2.60 10.94 -17.98
N THR A 163 -3.04 11.39 -19.15
CA THR A 163 -2.83 10.64 -20.39
C THR A 163 -1.35 10.62 -20.77
N VAL A 164 -0.83 9.44 -21.02
CA VAL A 164 0.54 9.16 -21.44
C VAL A 164 0.50 8.40 -22.75
N GLU A 165 1.32 8.81 -23.71
CA GLU A 165 1.54 8.05 -24.94
C GLU A 165 2.66 7.03 -24.74
N LEU A 166 2.39 5.76 -25.06
CA LEU A 166 3.39 4.70 -25.11
C LEU A 166 3.62 4.30 -26.57
N THR A 167 4.88 4.23 -27.00
CA THR A 167 5.26 3.57 -28.23
C THR A 167 5.57 2.12 -27.91
N VAL A 168 4.81 1.19 -28.50
CA VAL A 168 4.87 -0.25 -28.21
C VAL A 168 5.06 -1.09 -29.46
N ASN A 169 5.71 -2.24 -29.32
CA ASN A 169 5.89 -3.19 -30.42
C ASN A 169 6.04 -4.61 -29.86
N THR A 170 5.80 -5.61 -30.66
CA THR A 170 6.09 -7.03 -30.35
C THR A 170 7.58 -7.38 -30.46
N THR A 171 8.38 -6.52 -31.06
CA THR A 171 9.83 -6.63 -31.20
C THR A 171 10.52 -5.36 -30.72
N PRO A 172 11.79 -5.42 -30.28
CA PRO A 172 12.51 -4.24 -29.75
C PRO A 172 13.01 -3.32 -30.89
N THR A 173 12.13 -2.96 -31.81
CA THR A 173 12.44 -2.07 -32.96
C THR A 173 11.31 -1.04 -33.15
N GLU A 174 11.65 0.13 -33.66
CA GLU A 174 10.69 1.18 -33.97
C GLU A 174 9.91 0.90 -35.29
N LYS A 175 10.41 -0.02 -36.11
CA LYS A 175 9.71 -0.40 -37.33
C LYS A 175 8.40 -1.11 -36.99
N GLU A 176 7.29 -0.60 -37.53
CA GLU A 176 5.92 -1.09 -37.30
C GLU A 176 5.45 -0.94 -35.82
N ALA A 177 6.13 -0.11 -35.04
CA ALA A 177 5.67 0.25 -33.70
C ALA A 177 4.35 1.03 -33.79
N ARG A 178 3.52 0.88 -32.76
CA ARG A 178 2.27 1.60 -32.61
C ARG A 178 2.27 2.49 -31.40
N ASN A 179 1.56 3.60 -31.44
CA ASN A 179 1.34 4.46 -30.29
C ASN A 179 -0.02 4.15 -29.67
N VAL A 180 -0.05 4.07 -28.35
CA VAL A 180 -1.25 3.86 -27.55
C VAL A 180 -1.31 4.89 -26.43
N LEU A 181 -2.52 5.33 -26.08
CA LEU A 181 -2.75 6.26 -25.00
C LEU A 181 -3.22 5.50 -23.77
N VAL A 182 -2.55 5.70 -22.65
CA VAL A 182 -2.86 5.07 -21.37
C VAL A 182 -3.04 6.14 -20.29
N VAL A 183 -3.77 5.81 -19.25
CA VAL A 183 -3.86 6.62 -18.03
C VAL A 183 -3.27 5.80 -16.87
N PRO A 184 -2.02 6.08 -16.46
CA PRO A 184 -1.38 5.38 -15.36
C PRO A 184 -2.13 5.54 -14.05
N LEU A 185 -2.03 4.54 -13.17
CA LEU A 185 -2.62 4.53 -11.84
C LEU A 185 -1.69 5.20 -10.83
N ALA A 186 -2.26 5.76 -9.77
CA ALA A 186 -1.50 6.22 -8.60
C ALA A 186 -1.19 5.08 -7.61
N ASP A 187 -2.02 4.02 -7.63
CA ASP A 187 -1.90 2.86 -6.75
C ASP A 187 -2.45 1.62 -7.48
N GLU A 188 -1.70 0.54 -7.45
CA GLU A 188 -2.06 -0.76 -8.08
C GLU A 188 -2.52 -1.79 -7.05
N SER A 189 -2.59 -1.47 -5.75
CA SER A 189 -2.87 -2.43 -4.69
C SER A 189 -4.17 -3.19 -4.92
N LYS A 190 -5.24 -2.49 -5.30
CA LYS A 190 -6.54 -3.11 -5.59
C LYS A 190 -6.51 -3.95 -6.87
N LEU A 191 -5.74 -3.53 -7.87
CA LEU A 191 -5.57 -4.29 -9.11
C LEU A 191 -4.83 -5.61 -8.83
N TYR A 192 -3.72 -5.57 -8.10
CA TYR A 192 -3.00 -6.78 -7.66
C TYR A 192 -3.87 -7.70 -6.83
N TYR A 193 -4.63 -7.13 -5.89
CA TYR A 193 -5.55 -7.90 -5.05
C TYR A 193 -6.63 -8.61 -5.88
N TYR A 194 -7.29 -7.89 -6.79
CA TYR A 194 -8.27 -8.47 -7.69
C TYR A 194 -7.67 -9.61 -8.53
N ASN A 195 -6.51 -9.36 -9.14
CA ASN A 195 -5.81 -10.36 -9.96
C ASN A 195 -5.46 -11.61 -9.13
N TRP A 196 -5.02 -11.43 -7.88
CA TRP A 196 -4.73 -12.52 -6.96
C TRP A 196 -5.98 -13.37 -6.65
N VAL A 197 -7.12 -12.76 -6.38
CA VAL A 197 -8.39 -13.47 -6.16
C VAL A 197 -8.78 -14.27 -7.40
N GLN A 198 -8.76 -13.64 -8.59
CA GLN A 198 -9.10 -14.31 -9.86
C GLN A 198 -8.16 -15.48 -10.16
N ASN A 199 -6.87 -15.32 -9.87
CA ASN A 199 -5.89 -16.39 -10.02
C ASN A 199 -6.17 -17.57 -9.07
N ASN A 200 -6.62 -17.31 -7.85
CA ASN A 200 -6.98 -18.37 -6.90
C ASN A 200 -8.23 -19.12 -7.36
N ILE A 201 -9.25 -18.40 -7.86
CA ILE A 201 -10.45 -19.02 -8.46
C ILE A 201 -10.03 -19.97 -9.60
N ARG A 202 -9.19 -19.50 -10.52
CA ARG A 202 -8.72 -20.30 -11.66
C ARG A 202 -7.94 -21.51 -11.19
N LYS A 203 -6.98 -21.36 -10.27
CA LYS A 203 -6.17 -22.48 -9.74
C LYS A 203 -7.01 -23.57 -9.09
N VAL A 204 -8.00 -23.19 -8.28
CA VAL A 204 -8.88 -24.16 -7.61
C VAL A 204 -9.75 -24.86 -8.64
N ASN A 205 -10.32 -24.12 -9.60
CA ASN A 205 -11.15 -24.69 -10.66
C ASN A 205 -10.36 -25.69 -11.53
N GLU A 206 -9.14 -25.34 -11.93
CA GLU A 206 -8.26 -26.24 -12.71
C GLU A 206 -7.84 -27.47 -11.92
N ALA A 207 -7.43 -27.30 -10.65
CA ALA A 207 -6.98 -28.41 -9.81
C ALA A 207 -8.09 -29.41 -9.46
N THR A 208 -9.35 -29.00 -9.53
CA THR A 208 -10.51 -29.81 -9.16
C THR A 208 -11.43 -30.16 -10.32
N ASN A 209 -11.04 -29.82 -11.56
CA ASN A 209 -11.89 -29.96 -12.74
C ASN A 209 -13.28 -29.30 -12.59
N GLY A 210 -13.34 -28.20 -11.87
CA GLY A 210 -14.58 -27.46 -11.63
C GLY A 210 -15.49 -28.01 -10.52
N GLU A 211 -15.06 -29.03 -9.80
CA GLU A 211 -15.87 -29.64 -8.72
C GLU A 211 -15.88 -28.83 -7.42
N VAL A 212 -14.87 -27.94 -7.20
CA VAL A 212 -14.75 -27.10 -6.00
C VAL A 212 -14.75 -25.62 -6.39
N GLY A 213 -15.64 -24.85 -5.78
CA GLY A 213 -15.64 -23.40 -5.89
C GLY A 213 -14.63 -22.75 -4.91
N TYR A 214 -14.09 -21.61 -5.28
CA TYR A 214 -13.29 -20.74 -4.41
C TYR A 214 -14.03 -19.43 -4.19
N ILE A 215 -14.17 -19.02 -2.96
CA ILE A 215 -14.65 -17.70 -2.59
C ILE A 215 -13.61 -17.05 -1.66
N HIS A 216 -13.37 -15.76 -1.87
CA HIS A 216 -12.53 -14.96 -1.02
C HIS A 216 -13.36 -13.90 -0.32
N ILE A 217 -13.37 -13.93 1.01
CA ILE A 217 -14.06 -12.97 1.86
C ILE A 217 -13.02 -11.95 2.33
N PRO A 218 -13.07 -10.68 1.87
CA PRO A 218 -12.03 -9.69 2.13
C PRO A 218 -11.92 -9.27 3.60
N ASP A 219 -13.05 -9.25 4.30
CA ASP A 219 -13.11 -8.90 5.72
C ASP A 219 -14.36 -9.52 6.39
N MET A 220 -14.54 -9.24 7.68
CA MET A 220 -15.73 -9.65 8.45
C MET A 220 -16.76 -8.52 8.54
N GLY A 221 -16.70 -7.56 7.63
CA GLY A 221 -17.59 -6.41 7.54
C GLY A 221 -18.61 -6.51 6.39
N VAL A 222 -19.04 -5.33 5.93
CA VAL A 222 -20.04 -5.22 4.86
C VAL A 222 -19.48 -5.71 3.52
N ASP A 223 -18.23 -5.41 3.22
CA ASP A 223 -17.62 -5.82 1.95
C ASP A 223 -17.49 -7.36 1.89
N GLY A 224 -17.07 -7.99 2.99
CA GLY A 224 -17.02 -9.46 3.08
C GLY A 224 -18.42 -10.11 2.99
N LEU A 225 -19.45 -9.48 3.56
CA LEU A 225 -20.82 -9.98 3.47
C LEU A 225 -21.36 -9.88 2.02
N ASN A 226 -20.98 -8.83 1.29
CA ASN A 226 -21.41 -8.65 -0.11
C ASN A 226 -20.77 -9.67 -1.06
N GLU A 227 -19.56 -10.12 -0.75
CA GLU A 227 -18.87 -11.18 -1.53
C GLU A 227 -19.42 -12.58 -1.22
N PHE A 228 -19.95 -12.82 -0.03
CA PHE A 228 -20.57 -14.09 0.41
C PHE A 228 -21.96 -14.27 -0.17
#